data_ee696badc441f37c2749f09db00a13ae
#
_entry.id   ee696badc441f37c2749f09db00a13ae
#
_cell.length_a   1.000
_cell.length_b   1.000
_cell.length_c   1.000
_cell.angle_alpha   90.00
_cell.angle_beta   90.00
_cell.angle_gamma   90.00
#
_symmetry.space_group_name_H-M   'P 1'
#
loop_
_entity.id
_entity.type
_entity.pdbx_description
1 polymer ?
#
loop_
_entity_poly.entity_id
_entity_poly.type
_entity_poly.pdbx_seq_one_letter_code
_entity_poly.pdbx_strand_id
1 'polypeptide(L)'
;MGEYLNQQGLTCLGIRLNGHATTPEDMRRSRWTDWTASVEDGFHLLSGSVDRIFLAGLSMGGALSLLMSTKFTQKAAGVIAMSTPYQLPRDAPVWMLRLYSMIVRDNPKSKDTPGASWFDKAAYAEHISYPQNPLRSVVELKLLLNEMQAALPEVRKPVLLIHSKDDPYVLPKNAEQIFAGLVNASDKTKLYITGSGHVVTRDAARRQVFEAARDFISRVEK
;
A
#
# COMPACT_ATOMS: atom_id res chain seq x y z
N MET A 1 5.68 -6.29 10.72
CA MET A 1 6.43 -5.03 10.56
C MET A 1 6.22 -4.10 11.74
N GLY A 2 4.99 -3.75 12.14
CA GLY A 2 4.75 -2.87 13.28
C GLY A 2 5.41 -3.34 14.58
N GLU A 3 5.27 -4.62 14.94
CA GLU A 3 5.93 -5.21 16.10
C GLU A 3 7.46 -5.10 16.03
N TYR A 4 8.04 -5.36 14.85
CA TYR A 4 9.48 -5.22 14.65
C TYR A 4 9.95 -3.77 14.84
N LEU A 5 9.24 -2.79 14.25
CA LEU A 5 9.58 -1.38 14.41
C LEU A 5 9.35 -0.90 15.84
N ASN A 6 8.32 -1.41 16.52
CA ASN A 6 8.10 -1.10 17.94
C ASN A 6 9.24 -1.61 18.83
N GLN A 7 9.78 -2.81 18.57
CA GLN A 7 10.98 -3.31 19.24
C GLN A 7 12.24 -2.47 18.98
N GLN A 8 12.23 -1.62 17.95
CA GLN A 8 13.27 -0.64 17.67
C GLN A 8 12.99 0.75 18.30
N GLY A 9 12.01 0.86 19.18
CA GLY A 9 11.67 2.08 19.91
C GLY A 9 10.68 3.01 19.17
N LEU A 10 10.08 2.56 18.05
CA LEU A 10 9.13 3.36 17.30
C LEU A 10 7.68 3.10 17.75
N THR A 11 6.89 4.14 17.91
CA THR A 11 5.44 4.01 18.11
C THR A 11 4.77 3.63 16.78
N CYS A 12 3.99 2.55 16.75
CA CYS A 12 3.33 2.06 15.55
C CYS A 12 1.83 2.01 15.72
N LEU A 13 1.10 2.58 14.77
CA LEU A 13 -0.36 2.50 14.67
C LEU A 13 -0.76 1.74 13.41
N GLY A 14 -1.39 0.58 13.57
CA GLY A 14 -1.97 -0.18 12.47
C GLY A 14 -3.39 0.29 12.17
N ILE A 15 -3.59 0.91 11.00
CA ILE A 15 -4.90 1.44 10.61
C ILE A 15 -5.71 0.33 9.91
N ARG A 16 -6.90 0.04 10.42
CA ARG A 16 -7.89 -0.76 9.72
C ARG A 16 -8.70 0.14 8.78
N LEU A 17 -8.51 -0.03 7.49
CA LEU A 17 -9.27 0.73 6.49
C LEU A 17 -10.73 0.30 6.47
N ASN A 18 -11.63 1.23 6.16
CA ASN A 18 -13.06 0.96 6.03
C ASN A 18 -13.31 -0.24 5.10
N GLY A 19 -14.21 -1.14 5.50
CA GLY A 19 -14.55 -2.36 4.77
C GLY A 19 -13.49 -3.47 4.77
N HIS A 20 -12.30 -3.27 5.38
CA HIS A 20 -11.27 -4.30 5.54
C HIS A 20 -11.44 -5.05 6.87
N ALA A 21 -11.12 -6.34 6.89
CA ALA A 21 -11.24 -7.22 8.05
C ALA A 21 -12.66 -7.21 8.68
N THR A 22 -13.68 -7.14 7.84
CA THR A 22 -15.11 -7.22 8.17
C THR A 22 -15.79 -8.23 7.25
N THR A 23 -16.58 -7.77 6.28
CA THR A 23 -17.27 -8.61 5.29
C THR A 23 -17.05 -8.10 3.87
N PRO A 24 -17.21 -8.97 2.83
CA PRO A 24 -17.20 -8.51 1.44
C PRO A 24 -18.29 -7.46 1.14
N GLU A 25 -19.42 -7.51 1.86
CA GLU A 25 -20.51 -6.54 1.78
C GLU A 25 -20.05 -5.15 2.22
N ASP A 26 -19.35 -5.05 3.34
CA ASP A 26 -18.80 -3.79 3.84
C ASP A 26 -17.75 -3.23 2.88
N MET A 27 -16.89 -4.10 2.35
CA MET A 27 -15.92 -3.72 1.32
C MET A 27 -16.59 -3.14 0.08
N ARG A 28 -17.73 -3.70 -0.33
CA ARG A 28 -18.52 -3.20 -1.49
C ARG A 28 -19.11 -1.82 -1.25
N ARG A 29 -19.47 -1.50 0.00
CA ARG A 29 -20.00 -0.18 0.37
C ARG A 29 -18.93 0.88 0.49
N SER A 30 -17.70 0.47 0.81
CA SER A 30 -16.56 1.39 0.99
C SER A 30 -16.22 2.13 -0.29
N ARG A 31 -15.81 3.40 -0.12
CA ARG A 31 -15.32 4.27 -1.17
C ARG A 31 -13.83 4.55 -0.93
N TRP A 32 -13.12 4.95 -1.95
CA TRP A 32 -11.72 5.34 -1.79
C TRP A 32 -11.57 6.52 -0.79
N THR A 33 -12.58 7.40 -0.72
CA THR A 33 -12.63 8.49 0.27
C THR A 33 -12.77 7.99 1.70
N ASP A 34 -13.45 6.86 1.94
CA ASP A 34 -13.55 6.27 3.27
C ASP A 34 -12.20 5.67 3.70
N TRP A 35 -11.40 5.18 2.75
CA TRP A 35 -10.05 4.70 3.02
C TRP A 35 -9.11 5.86 3.36
N THR A 36 -9.20 6.98 2.62
CA THR A 36 -8.43 8.19 2.97
C THR A 36 -8.84 8.75 4.33
N ALA A 37 -10.14 8.77 4.65
CA ALA A 37 -10.64 9.18 5.97
C ALA A 37 -10.09 8.29 7.08
N SER A 38 -10.06 6.95 6.88
CA SER A 38 -9.46 6.03 7.87
C SER A 38 -7.98 6.33 8.13
N VAL A 39 -7.22 6.72 7.08
CA VAL A 39 -5.82 7.12 7.23
C VAL A 39 -5.71 8.46 7.96
N GLU A 40 -6.60 9.41 7.64
CA GLU A 40 -6.66 10.73 8.27
C GLU A 40 -6.94 10.64 9.77
N ASP A 41 -7.94 9.83 10.17
CA ASP A 41 -8.25 9.57 11.58
C ASP A 41 -7.04 8.98 12.32
N GLY A 42 -6.40 7.97 11.75
CA GLY A 42 -5.20 7.37 12.34
C GLY A 42 -4.02 8.35 12.42
N PHE A 43 -3.84 9.20 11.42
CA PHE A 43 -2.81 10.23 11.44
C PHE A 43 -3.05 11.25 12.55
N HIS A 44 -4.28 11.75 12.68
CA HIS A 44 -4.64 12.70 13.73
C HIS A 44 -4.51 12.10 15.13
N LEU A 45 -4.95 10.84 15.31
CA LEU A 45 -4.79 10.13 16.58
C LEU A 45 -3.30 10.05 16.98
N LEU A 46 -2.43 9.62 16.06
CA LEU A 46 -1.01 9.48 16.34
C LEU A 46 -0.32 10.86 16.53
N SER A 47 -0.75 11.87 15.75
CA SER A 47 -0.17 13.22 15.80
C SER A 47 -0.35 13.93 17.15
N GLY A 48 -1.29 13.48 17.97
CA GLY A 48 -1.46 13.96 19.34
C GLY A 48 -0.34 13.50 20.31
N SER A 49 0.42 12.47 19.94
CA SER A 49 1.40 11.82 20.82
C SER A 49 2.83 11.87 20.30
N VAL A 50 3.05 12.22 19.02
CA VAL A 50 4.37 12.25 18.38
C VAL A 50 4.53 13.48 17.49
N ASP A 51 5.80 13.87 17.24
CA ASP A 51 6.13 15.04 16.42
C ASP A 51 6.37 14.68 14.94
N ARG A 52 6.77 13.45 14.65
CA ARG A 52 7.11 12.99 13.30
C ARG A 52 6.42 11.67 12.99
N ILE A 53 5.80 11.57 11.82
CA ILE A 53 5.01 10.41 11.41
C ILE A 53 5.50 9.93 10.05
N PHE A 54 5.85 8.65 9.95
CA PHE A 54 6.10 7.97 8.69
C PHE A 54 4.85 7.23 8.23
N LEU A 55 4.44 7.46 7.00
CA LEU A 55 3.32 6.76 6.37
C LEU A 55 3.86 5.52 5.67
N ALA A 56 3.47 4.34 6.13
CA ALA A 56 3.91 3.08 5.55
C ALA A 56 2.73 2.24 5.08
N GLY A 57 2.79 1.72 3.86
CA GLY A 57 1.70 0.92 3.32
C GLY A 57 2.12 -0.10 2.28
N LEU A 58 1.39 -1.24 2.27
CA LEU A 58 1.53 -2.30 1.29
C LEU A 58 0.43 -2.18 0.23
N SER A 59 0.78 -2.34 -1.05
CA SER A 59 -0.17 -2.37 -2.17
C SER A 59 -1.05 -1.10 -2.19
N MET A 60 -2.36 -1.20 -2.08
CA MET A 60 -3.28 -0.05 -1.93
C MET A 60 -2.88 0.88 -0.77
N GLY A 61 -2.37 0.32 0.33
CA GLY A 61 -1.86 1.09 1.46
C GLY A 61 -0.68 1.98 1.09
N GLY A 62 0.17 1.54 0.16
CA GLY A 62 1.26 2.36 -0.39
C GLY A 62 0.75 3.53 -1.23
N ALA A 63 -0.31 3.30 -2.04
CA ALA A 63 -0.96 4.38 -2.79
C ALA A 63 -1.61 5.42 -1.85
N LEU A 64 -2.28 4.96 -0.79
CA LEU A 64 -2.81 5.83 0.26
C LEU A 64 -1.71 6.61 0.96
N SER A 65 -0.59 5.98 1.31
CA SER A 65 0.54 6.63 1.97
C SER A 65 1.14 7.75 1.11
N LEU A 66 1.32 7.52 -0.19
CA LEU A 66 1.80 8.53 -1.15
C LEU A 66 0.80 9.69 -1.26
N LEU A 67 -0.48 9.41 -1.53
CA LEU A 67 -1.53 10.42 -1.64
C LEU A 67 -1.66 11.25 -0.37
N MET A 68 -1.76 10.60 0.79
CA MET A 68 -2.00 11.31 2.05
C MET A 68 -0.78 12.10 2.54
N SER A 69 0.43 11.75 2.11
CA SER A 69 1.64 12.53 2.42
C SER A 69 1.60 13.96 1.87
N THR A 70 0.81 14.22 0.82
CA THR A 70 0.62 15.56 0.26
C THR A 70 -0.32 16.42 1.11
N LYS A 71 -1.21 15.78 1.88
CA LYS A 71 -2.13 16.46 2.81
C LYS A 71 -1.47 16.76 4.16
N PHE A 72 -0.66 15.85 4.68
CA PHE A 72 -0.05 15.94 6.01
C PHE A 72 1.34 16.58 5.98
N THR A 73 1.43 17.79 5.46
CA THR A 73 2.71 18.44 5.16
C THR A 73 3.57 18.79 6.38
N GLN A 74 2.99 19.00 7.57
CA GLN A 74 3.72 19.42 8.76
C GLN A 74 4.39 18.23 9.48
N LYS A 75 3.60 17.25 9.93
CA LYS A 75 4.12 16.13 10.76
C LYS A 75 4.54 14.90 9.95
N ALA A 76 4.12 14.77 8.68
CA ALA A 76 4.60 13.68 7.84
C ALA A 76 6.10 13.84 7.57
N ALA A 77 6.88 12.87 7.98
CA ALA A 77 8.35 12.87 7.87
C ALA A 77 8.85 12.11 6.65
N GLY A 78 8.15 11.07 6.21
CA GLY A 78 8.53 10.25 5.07
C GLY A 78 7.46 9.23 4.70
N VAL A 79 7.65 8.57 3.56
CA VAL A 79 6.73 7.56 3.03
C VAL A 79 7.48 6.28 2.72
N ILE A 80 6.90 5.13 3.11
CA ILE A 80 7.37 3.79 2.75
C ILE A 80 6.26 3.08 1.97
N ALA A 81 6.39 3.00 0.66
CA ALA A 81 5.42 2.40 -0.22
C ALA A 81 5.93 1.06 -0.74
N MET A 82 5.21 -0.04 -0.40
CA MET A 82 5.63 -1.41 -0.66
C MET A 82 4.69 -2.08 -1.65
N SER A 83 5.21 -2.74 -2.68
CA SER A 83 4.43 -3.44 -3.73
C SER A 83 3.25 -2.62 -4.26
N THR A 84 3.44 -1.31 -4.40
CA THR A 84 2.39 -0.34 -4.71
C THR A 84 2.04 -0.36 -6.19
N PRO A 85 0.76 -0.54 -6.57
CA PRO A 85 0.34 -0.41 -7.95
C PRO A 85 0.33 1.06 -8.39
N TYR A 86 0.87 1.33 -9.57
CA TYR A 86 0.65 2.59 -10.28
C TYR A 86 -0.69 2.56 -11.00
N GLN A 87 -0.99 1.43 -11.65
CA GLN A 87 -2.23 1.22 -12.39
C GLN A 87 -2.74 -0.22 -12.22
N LEU A 88 -3.99 -0.46 -12.56
CA LEU A 88 -4.53 -1.82 -12.59
C LEU A 88 -3.89 -2.64 -13.72
N PRO A 89 -3.77 -3.99 -13.57
CA PRO A 89 -3.20 -4.86 -14.62
C PRO A 89 -3.91 -4.74 -15.98
N ARG A 90 -5.21 -4.55 -15.96
CA ARG A 90 -6.05 -4.22 -17.13
C ARG A 90 -6.62 -2.83 -16.89
N ASP A 91 -5.93 -1.82 -17.39
CA ASP A 91 -6.25 -0.41 -17.13
C ASP A 91 -7.43 0.07 -17.98
N ALA A 92 -8.62 -0.44 -17.64
CA ALA A 92 -9.86 -0.02 -18.28
C ALA A 92 -10.34 1.35 -17.74
N PRO A 93 -11.01 2.17 -18.58
CA PRO A 93 -11.63 3.41 -18.13
C PRO A 93 -12.64 3.20 -17.00
N VAL A 94 -12.72 4.15 -16.07
CA VAL A 94 -13.59 4.06 -14.87
C VAL A 94 -15.05 3.79 -15.26
N TRP A 95 -15.55 4.42 -16.31
CA TRP A 95 -16.95 4.23 -16.75
C TRP A 95 -17.23 2.78 -17.20
N MET A 96 -16.28 2.13 -17.88
CA MET A 96 -16.40 0.72 -18.25
C MET A 96 -16.41 -0.19 -17.03
N LEU A 97 -15.51 0.05 -16.09
CA LEU A 97 -15.46 -0.71 -14.83
C LEU A 97 -16.75 -0.54 -14.03
N ARG A 98 -17.32 0.69 -14.00
CA ARG A 98 -18.61 0.96 -13.36
C ARG A 98 -19.74 0.16 -14.00
N LEU A 99 -19.89 0.20 -15.32
CA LEU A 99 -20.90 -0.58 -16.04
C LEU A 99 -20.72 -2.08 -15.79
N TYR A 100 -19.49 -2.58 -15.87
CA TYR A 100 -19.21 -3.98 -15.61
C TYR A 100 -19.56 -4.39 -14.16
N SER A 101 -19.27 -3.53 -13.19
CA SER A 101 -19.58 -3.76 -11.78
C SER A 101 -21.08 -3.76 -11.44
N MET A 102 -21.94 -3.25 -12.33
CA MET A 102 -23.40 -3.33 -12.21
C MET A 102 -23.92 -4.72 -12.59
N ILE A 103 -23.23 -5.41 -13.49
CA ILE A 103 -23.62 -6.73 -14.02
C ILE A 103 -22.91 -7.83 -13.21
N VAL A 104 -21.61 -7.68 -12.98
CA VAL A 104 -20.80 -8.65 -12.26
C VAL A 104 -20.46 -8.08 -10.89
N ARG A 105 -20.96 -8.74 -9.86
CA ARG A 105 -20.84 -8.28 -8.48
C ARG A 105 -19.44 -8.52 -7.90
N ASP A 106 -18.94 -9.71 -8.10
CA ASP A 106 -17.70 -10.20 -7.48
C ASP A 106 -16.87 -10.97 -8.49
N ASN A 107 -15.56 -10.79 -8.42
CA ASN A 107 -14.60 -11.57 -9.18
C ASN A 107 -13.88 -12.54 -8.22
N PRO A 108 -14.05 -13.86 -8.37
CA PRO A 108 -13.33 -14.82 -7.55
C PRO A 108 -11.83 -14.58 -7.67
N LYS A 109 -11.13 -14.55 -6.54
CA LYS A 109 -9.67 -14.61 -6.58
C LYS A 109 -9.29 -15.98 -7.13
N SER A 110 -8.44 -16.00 -8.16
CA SER A 110 -7.72 -17.23 -8.48
C SER A 110 -7.00 -17.64 -7.19
N LYS A 111 -7.15 -18.92 -6.79
CA LYS A 111 -6.45 -19.42 -5.63
C LYS A 111 -4.97 -19.14 -5.82
N ASP A 112 -4.39 -18.34 -4.93
CA ASP A 112 -2.95 -18.20 -4.86
C ASP A 112 -2.38 -19.60 -4.69
N THR A 113 -1.73 -20.11 -5.72
CA THR A 113 -1.10 -21.43 -5.64
C THR A 113 0.15 -21.27 -4.79
N PRO A 114 0.31 -22.05 -3.71
CA PRO A 114 1.57 -22.04 -2.96
C PRO A 114 2.73 -22.30 -3.92
N GLY A 115 3.69 -21.37 -3.95
CA GLY A 115 4.82 -21.41 -4.87
C GLY A 115 4.70 -20.54 -6.14
N ALA A 116 3.49 -20.05 -6.50
CA ALA A 116 3.34 -19.11 -7.60
C ALA A 116 3.39 -17.63 -7.13
N SER A 117 3.01 -17.35 -5.89
CA SER A 117 2.94 -15.99 -5.34
C SER A 117 3.42 -15.86 -3.90
N TRP A 118 3.78 -16.98 -3.25
CA TRP A 118 4.30 -17.03 -1.89
C TRP A 118 5.48 -17.98 -1.78
N PHE A 119 6.57 -17.50 -1.20
CA PHE A 119 7.81 -18.25 -0.95
C PHE A 119 7.80 -18.87 0.45
N ASP A 120 7.13 -18.24 1.44
CA ASP A 120 6.91 -18.78 2.78
C ASP A 120 5.53 -19.45 2.85
N LYS A 121 5.51 -20.79 2.77
CA LYS A 121 4.28 -21.60 2.81
C LYS A 121 3.55 -21.51 4.15
N ALA A 122 4.28 -21.37 5.26
CA ALA A 122 3.68 -21.23 6.58
C ALA A 122 2.96 -19.89 6.71
N ALA A 123 3.61 -18.80 6.27
CA ALA A 123 2.99 -17.47 6.23
C ALA A 123 1.77 -17.42 5.31
N TYR A 124 1.79 -18.18 4.20
CA TYR A 124 0.62 -18.30 3.31
C TYR A 124 -0.55 -19.00 4.00
N ALA A 125 -0.31 -20.08 4.74
CA ALA A 125 -1.37 -20.82 5.45
C ALA A 125 -2.10 -19.97 6.49
N GLU A 126 -1.40 -18.98 7.06
CA GLU A 126 -1.95 -18.01 8.03
C GLU A 126 -2.52 -16.74 7.36
N HIS A 127 -2.39 -16.62 6.03
CA HIS A 127 -2.83 -15.40 5.34
C HIS A 127 -4.36 -15.35 5.22
N ILE A 128 -4.94 -14.31 5.78
CA ILE A 128 -6.37 -14.05 5.72
C ILE A 128 -6.64 -12.99 4.64
N SER A 129 -7.50 -13.32 3.71
CA SER A 129 -8.01 -12.39 2.70
C SER A 129 -9.45 -12.76 2.32
N TYR A 130 -10.19 -11.82 1.76
CA TYR A 130 -11.49 -12.15 1.19
C TYR A 130 -11.32 -13.13 0.02
N PRO A 131 -12.24 -14.12 -0.14
CA PRO A 131 -12.14 -15.12 -1.20
C PRO A 131 -12.41 -14.55 -2.60
N GLN A 132 -12.90 -13.32 -2.68
CA GLN A 132 -13.28 -12.65 -3.90
C GLN A 132 -12.95 -11.14 -3.84
N ASN A 133 -12.80 -10.53 -5.01
CA ASN A 133 -12.66 -9.09 -5.15
C ASN A 133 -14.01 -8.50 -5.56
N PRO A 134 -14.70 -7.73 -4.71
CA PRO A 134 -15.89 -7.02 -5.13
C PRO A 134 -15.54 -6.04 -6.25
N LEU A 135 -16.19 -6.14 -7.41
CA LEU A 135 -15.84 -5.31 -8.56
C LEU A 135 -16.05 -3.82 -8.31
N ARG A 136 -17.04 -3.49 -7.47
CA ARG A 136 -17.22 -2.10 -7.02
C ARG A 136 -15.98 -1.56 -6.31
N SER A 137 -15.33 -2.38 -5.48
CA SER A 137 -14.10 -1.97 -4.79
C SER A 137 -12.91 -1.85 -5.74
N VAL A 138 -12.89 -2.61 -6.84
CA VAL A 138 -11.87 -2.43 -7.90
C VAL A 138 -12.06 -1.08 -8.61
N VAL A 139 -13.30 -0.63 -8.82
CA VAL A 139 -13.59 0.73 -9.33
C VAL A 139 -13.04 1.79 -8.37
N GLU A 140 -13.30 1.63 -7.07
CA GLU A 140 -12.80 2.57 -6.07
C GLU A 140 -11.26 2.57 -5.99
N LEU A 141 -10.63 1.39 -6.13
CA LEU A 141 -9.17 1.30 -6.23
C LEU A 141 -8.65 2.05 -7.46
N LYS A 142 -9.30 1.91 -8.63
CA LYS A 142 -8.90 2.66 -9.83
C LYS A 142 -8.99 4.17 -9.62
N LEU A 143 -10.05 4.66 -8.95
CA LEU A 143 -10.19 6.08 -8.60
C LEU A 143 -9.06 6.54 -7.68
N LEU A 144 -8.77 5.77 -6.62
CA LEU A 144 -7.65 6.06 -5.72
C LEU A 144 -6.31 6.11 -6.47
N LEU A 145 -6.05 5.17 -7.38
CA LEU A 145 -4.82 5.17 -8.16
C LEU A 145 -4.70 6.39 -9.08
N ASN A 146 -5.81 6.86 -9.67
CA ASN A 146 -5.81 8.08 -10.45
C ASN A 146 -5.47 9.31 -9.60
N GLU A 147 -6.06 9.42 -8.40
CA GLU A 147 -5.75 10.50 -7.45
C GLU A 147 -4.28 10.44 -6.98
N MET A 148 -3.79 9.24 -6.66
CA MET A 148 -2.38 9.06 -6.30
C MET A 148 -1.45 9.47 -7.44
N GLN A 149 -1.73 9.07 -8.69
CA GLN A 149 -0.94 9.45 -9.86
C GLN A 149 -0.88 10.98 -10.02
N ALA A 150 -2.02 11.65 -9.90
CA ALA A 150 -2.10 13.12 -9.98
C ALA A 150 -1.31 13.80 -8.84
N ALA A 151 -1.29 13.19 -7.65
CA ALA A 151 -0.60 13.73 -6.48
C ALA A 151 0.91 13.45 -6.44
N LEU A 152 1.45 12.51 -7.24
CA LEU A 152 2.89 12.17 -7.20
C LEU A 152 3.82 13.39 -7.35
N PRO A 153 3.56 14.36 -8.26
CA PRO A 153 4.39 15.56 -8.37
C PRO A 153 4.33 16.48 -7.15
N GLU A 154 3.31 16.34 -6.30
CA GLU A 154 3.14 17.14 -5.09
C GLU A 154 3.84 16.55 -3.87
N VAL A 155 4.26 15.29 -3.94
CA VAL A 155 5.01 14.63 -2.86
C VAL A 155 6.37 15.29 -2.70
N ARG A 156 6.60 15.88 -1.52
CA ARG A 156 7.85 16.59 -1.17
C ARG A 156 8.67 15.87 -0.11
N LYS A 157 8.09 14.86 0.53
CA LYS A 157 8.74 14.10 1.60
C LYS A 157 9.70 13.05 1.05
N PRO A 158 10.69 12.60 1.84
CA PRO A 158 11.48 11.43 1.49
C PRO A 158 10.59 10.21 1.24
N VAL A 159 10.91 9.42 0.21
CA VAL A 159 10.15 8.23 -0.19
C VAL A 159 11.06 7.03 -0.34
N LEU A 160 10.71 5.93 0.31
CA LEU A 160 11.26 4.60 0.06
C LEU A 160 10.22 3.74 -0.67
N LEU A 161 10.55 3.30 -1.87
CA LEU A 161 9.77 2.30 -2.61
C LEU A 161 10.42 0.93 -2.43
N ILE A 162 9.67 -0.05 -1.95
CA ILE A 162 10.11 -1.45 -1.85
C ILE A 162 9.25 -2.30 -2.77
N HIS A 163 9.87 -3.08 -3.65
CA HIS A 163 9.13 -3.91 -4.59
C HIS A 163 9.81 -5.25 -4.80
N SER A 164 9.03 -6.34 -4.85
CA SER A 164 9.58 -7.63 -5.22
C SER A 164 9.67 -7.79 -6.74
N LYS A 165 10.80 -8.30 -7.22
CA LYS A 165 10.94 -8.70 -8.63
C LYS A 165 10.08 -9.91 -8.99
N ASP A 166 9.68 -10.68 -7.97
CA ASP A 166 8.90 -11.90 -8.10
C ASP A 166 7.40 -11.66 -7.84
N ASP A 167 6.95 -10.39 -7.76
CA ASP A 167 5.53 -10.04 -7.58
C ASP A 167 4.75 -10.30 -8.89
N PRO A 168 3.83 -11.30 -8.91
CA PRO A 168 3.08 -11.64 -10.10
C PRO A 168 1.86 -10.74 -10.34
N TYR A 169 1.43 -9.97 -9.34
CA TYR A 169 0.22 -9.14 -9.38
C TYR A 169 0.51 -7.69 -9.72
N VAL A 170 1.49 -7.12 -9.04
CA VAL A 170 1.96 -5.74 -9.27
C VAL A 170 3.38 -5.81 -9.79
N LEU A 171 3.52 -5.75 -11.11
CA LEU A 171 4.83 -5.89 -11.75
C LEU A 171 5.80 -4.76 -11.34
N PRO A 172 7.11 -5.01 -11.27
CA PRO A 172 8.14 -4.03 -10.87
C PRO A 172 8.09 -2.71 -11.64
N LYS A 173 7.59 -2.70 -12.88
CA LYS A 173 7.40 -1.47 -13.67
C LYS A 173 6.52 -0.42 -12.96
N ASN A 174 5.62 -0.84 -12.06
CA ASN A 174 4.80 0.10 -11.29
C ASN A 174 5.68 0.95 -10.36
N ALA A 175 6.68 0.36 -9.74
CA ALA A 175 7.65 1.10 -8.91
C ALA A 175 8.46 2.09 -9.75
N GLU A 176 8.82 1.76 -10.99
CA GLU A 176 9.50 2.68 -11.91
C GLU A 176 8.60 3.88 -12.26
N GLN A 177 7.32 3.63 -12.56
CA GLN A 177 6.35 4.69 -12.89
C GLN A 177 6.11 5.62 -11.69
N ILE A 178 5.94 5.07 -10.49
CA ILE A 178 5.81 5.88 -9.26
C ILE A 178 7.09 6.69 -9.04
N PHE A 179 8.26 6.07 -9.14
CA PHE A 179 9.54 6.74 -8.94
C PHE A 179 9.75 7.89 -9.92
N ALA A 180 9.38 7.71 -11.18
CA ALA A 180 9.44 8.76 -12.19
C ALA A 180 8.51 9.94 -11.86
N GLY A 181 7.29 9.65 -11.34
CA GLY A 181 6.31 10.67 -10.95
C GLY A 181 6.69 11.49 -9.72
N LEU A 182 7.57 10.98 -8.85
CA LEU A 182 8.04 11.66 -7.64
C LEU A 182 9.10 12.73 -7.95
N VAL A 183 8.76 13.71 -8.79
CA VAL A 183 9.72 14.71 -9.32
C VAL A 183 10.17 15.73 -8.28
N ASN A 184 9.37 15.98 -7.24
CA ASN A 184 9.64 16.96 -6.19
C ASN A 184 9.94 16.34 -4.82
N ALA A 185 10.03 15.00 -4.72
CA ALA A 185 10.41 14.35 -3.47
C ALA A 185 11.81 14.78 -3.05
N SER A 186 11.98 15.17 -1.78
CA SER A 186 13.27 15.67 -1.25
C SER A 186 14.38 14.62 -1.29
N ASP A 187 13.99 13.34 -1.18
CA ASP A 187 14.84 12.15 -1.38
C ASP A 187 13.94 11.01 -1.85
N LYS A 188 14.42 10.18 -2.74
CA LYS A 188 13.70 8.99 -3.19
C LYS A 188 14.62 7.82 -3.46
N THR A 189 14.27 6.69 -2.88
CA THR A 189 15.05 5.45 -2.99
C THR A 189 14.15 4.31 -3.44
N LYS A 190 14.66 3.43 -4.31
CA LYS A 190 14.03 2.17 -4.67
C LYS A 190 14.85 1.00 -4.15
N LEU A 191 14.18 0.04 -3.51
CA LEU A 191 14.74 -1.23 -3.13
C LEU A 191 13.97 -2.35 -3.84
N TYR A 192 14.67 -3.12 -4.66
CA TYR A 192 14.14 -4.35 -5.22
C TYR A 192 14.60 -5.54 -4.40
N ILE A 193 13.66 -6.40 -4.03
CA ILE A 193 13.91 -7.66 -3.33
C ILE A 193 13.55 -8.84 -4.24
N THR A 194 14.03 -10.01 -3.90
CA THR A 194 13.69 -11.32 -4.52
C THR A 194 13.32 -12.31 -3.43
N GLY A 195 12.72 -13.44 -3.82
CA GLY A 195 12.30 -14.46 -2.86
C GLY A 195 11.06 -14.06 -2.04
N SER A 196 10.23 -13.18 -2.57
CA SER A 196 8.94 -12.80 -1.96
C SER A 196 7.95 -12.46 -3.07
N GLY A 197 6.69 -12.84 -2.89
CA GLY A 197 5.62 -12.42 -3.78
C GLY A 197 5.10 -11.02 -3.45
N HIS A 198 3.80 -10.80 -3.67
CA HIS A 198 3.15 -9.50 -3.48
C HIS A 198 3.16 -9.01 -2.02
N VAL A 199 2.92 -9.91 -1.06
CA VAL A 199 2.78 -9.55 0.37
C VAL A 199 4.15 -9.55 1.05
N VAL A 200 5.03 -8.67 0.59
CA VAL A 200 6.44 -8.58 1.03
C VAL A 200 6.62 -8.41 2.54
N THR A 201 5.59 -7.95 3.25
CA THR A 201 5.61 -7.76 4.71
C THR A 201 5.33 -9.05 5.50
N ARG A 202 4.94 -10.14 4.83
CA ARG A 202 4.65 -11.44 5.46
C ARG A 202 5.43 -12.60 4.87
N ASP A 203 5.83 -12.49 3.61
CA ASP A 203 6.50 -13.55 2.87
C ASP A 203 7.98 -13.71 3.29
N ALA A 204 8.72 -14.59 2.65
CA ALA A 204 10.05 -15.05 3.05
C ALA A 204 11.07 -13.90 3.20
N ALA A 205 11.03 -12.88 2.33
CA ALA A 205 11.96 -11.73 2.41
C ALA A 205 11.52 -10.62 3.40
N ARG A 206 10.48 -10.85 4.24
CA ARG A 206 9.93 -9.83 5.17
C ARG A 206 10.96 -9.16 6.06
N ARG A 207 11.99 -9.89 6.48
CA ARG A 207 13.04 -9.34 7.35
C ARG A 207 13.82 -8.22 6.65
N GLN A 208 14.19 -8.43 5.39
CA GLN A 208 14.87 -7.41 4.57
C GLN A 208 14.00 -6.16 4.42
N VAL A 209 12.68 -6.33 4.24
CA VAL A 209 11.73 -5.22 4.15
C VAL A 209 11.69 -4.43 5.45
N PHE A 210 11.66 -5.10 6.59
CA PHE A 210 11.60 -4.45 7.91
C PHE A 210 12.88 -3.68 8.23
N GLU A 211 14.03 -4.26 7.91
CA GLU A 211 15.34 -3.62 8.10
C GLU A 211 15.48 -2.39 7.20
N ALA A 212 15.09 -2.49 5.93
CA ALA A 212 15.09 -1.35 5.01
C ALA A 212 14.18 -0.21 5.49
N ALA A 213 13.01 -0.54 6.03
CA ALA A 213 12.10 0.45 6.59
C ALA A 213 12.71 1.14 7.82
N ARG A 214 13.28 0.38 8.77
CA ARG A 214 13.99 0.92 9.92
C ARG A 214 15.14 1.84 9.51
N ASP A 215 15.98 1.40 8.59
CA ASP A 215 17.15 2.15 8.15
C ASP A 215 16.76 3.46 7.44
N PHE A 216 15.68 3.41 6.65
CA PHE A 216 15.11 4.60 6.02
C PHE A 216 14.61 5.59 7.08
N ILE A 217 13.84 5.14 8.07
CA ILE A 217 13.34 5.98 9.17
C ILE A 217 14.54 6.61 9.90
N SER A 218 15.51 5.81 10.34
CA SER A 218 16.69 6.29 11.07
C SER A 218 17.54 7.28 10.25
N ARG A 219 17.57 7.14 8.92
CA ARG A 219 18.29 8.07 8.04
C ARG A 219 17.57 9.41 7.89
N VAL A 220 16.25 9.40 7.82
CA VAL A 220 15.44 10.61 7.67
C VAL A 220 15.30 11.39 8.99
N GLU A 221 15.50 10.74 10.14
CA GLU A 221 15.47 11.38 11.45
C GLU A 221 16.75 12.11 11.82
N LYS A 222 17.86 11.82 11.14
CA LYS A 222 19.15 12.53 11.28
C LYS A 222 19.10 13.85 10.53
#